data_56e3304efbef1a41b2c9f1b78f43fd4e
#
_entry.id   56e3304efbef1a41b2c9f1b78f43fd4e
#
_cell.length_a   1.000
_cell.length_b   1.000
_cell.length_c   1.000
_cell.angle_alpha   90.00
_cell.angle_beta   90.00
_cell.angle_gamma   90.00
#
_symmetry.space_group_name_H-M   'P 1'
#
loop_
_entity.id
_entity.type
_entity.pdbx_description
1 polymer ?
#
loop_
_entity_poly.entity_id
_entity_poly.type
_entity_poly.pdbx_seq_one_letter_code
_entity_poly.pdbx_strand_id
1 'polypeptide(L)'
;MSGRVLITMDDLEVGVPVNAALEEAGLTTAMVSSFDDLRAAVRRAEPEVVVFTGALHERPARELAALARERDAARLALLEPGGQDPGRLVHALGLSAWLVKPMAPAEVASAVQRLIERRRLQERTGILGDSAAIHEVLVKIEQMAPVSSTVLVEGESGTGKELVAQAMHSLSARRERPFIAVNCAALPESLL
;
A
#
# COMPACT_ATOMS: atom_id res chain seq x y z
N MET A 1 13.94 7.63 0.87
CA MET A 1 14.21 6.74 -0.29
C MET A 1 13.10 6.98 -1.30
N SER A 2 13.44 7.21 -2.58
CA SER A 2 12.44 7.38 -3.65
C SER A 2 11.64 6.09 -3.83
N GLY A 3 10.31 6.19 -3.97
CA GLY A 3 9.46 5.04 -4.26
C GLY A 3 9.66 4.56 -5.70
N ARG A 4 9.58 3.25 -5.94
CA ARG A 4 9.77 2.63 -7.26
C ARG A 4 8.43 2.21 -7.85
N VAL A 5 8.18 2.64 -9.08
CA VAL A 5 6.90 2.43 -9.78
C VAL A 5 7.14 1.78 -11.14
N LEU A 6 6.40 0.72 -11.44
CA LEU A 6 6.38 0.10 -12.76
C LEU A 6 5.05 0.43 -13.44
N ILE A 7 5.11 0.93 -14.69
CA ILE A 7 3.94 1.41 -15.44
C ILE A 7 3.79 0.55 -16.70
N THR A 8 2.58 0.03 -16.98
CA THR A 8 2.32 -0.65 -18.26
C THR A 8 2.23 0.36 -19.41
N MET A 9 2.64 -0.07 -20.60
CA MET A 9 2.60 0.74 -21.83
C MET A 9 1.38 0.41 -22.71
N ASP A 10 0.30 -0.12 -22.12
CA ASP A 10 -0.89 -0.53 -22.88
C ASP A 10 -1.67 0.66 -23.43
N ASP A 11 -1.57 1.81 -22.78
CA ASP A 11 -2.14 3.10 -23.19
C ASP A 11 -1.07 4.19 -23.03
N LEU A 12 -0.43 4.56 -24.14
CA LEU A 12 0.66 5.54 -24.14
C LEU A 12 0.16 6.97 -23.94
N GLU A 13 -1.06 7.30 -24.37
CA GLU A 13 -1.64 8.64 -24.21
C GLU A 13 -1.80 8.97 -22.71
N VAL A 14 -2.10 7.97 -21.90
CA VAL A 14 -2.21 8.08 -20.45
C VAL A 14 -0.87 7.79 -19.78
N GLY A 15 -0.15 6.77 -20.21
CA GLY A 15 1.07 6.29 -19.55
C GLY A 15 2.20 7.31 -19.54
N VAL A 16 2.41 8.02 -20.65
CA VAL A 16 3.51 9.00 -20.76
C VAL A 16 3.30 10.21 -19.84
N PRO A 17 2.14 10.88 -19.81
CA PRO A 17 1.88 11.96 -18.85
C PRO A 17 1.92 11.50 -17.40
N VAL A 18 1.43 10.29 -17.11
CA VAL A 18 1.48 9.70 -15.76
C VAL A 18 2.93 9.46 -15.34
N ASN A 19 3.76 8.92 -16.22
CA ASN A 19 5.19 8.74 -15.96
C ASN A 19 5.87 10.06 -15.58
N ALA A 20 5.65 11.11 -16.38
CA ALA A 20 6.21 12.44 -16.11
C ALA A 20 5.76 12.98 -14.74
N ALA A 21 4.48 12.88 -14.40
CA ALA A 21 3.95 13.34 -13.11
C ALA A 21 4.52 12.55 -11.91
N LEU A 22 4.77 11.26 -12.08
CA LEU A 22 5.42 10.43 -11.05
C LEU A 22 6.88 10.82 -10.83
N GLU A 23 7.62 11.10 -11.91
CA GLU A 23 9.00 11.58 -11.82
C GLU A 23 9.09 12.98 -11.19
N GLU A 24 8.18 13.89 -11.56
CA GLU A 24 8.04 15.21 -10.92
C GLU A 24 7.71 15.10 -9.42
N ALA A 25 6.97 14.07 -9.02
CA ALA A 25 6.69 13.77 -7.62
C ALA A 25 7.86 13.09 -6.88
N GLY A 26 9.03 12.96 -7.52
CA GLY A 26 10.25 12.41 -6.95
C GLY A 26 10.28 10.87 -6.89
N LEU A 27 9.43 10.19 -7.66
CA LEU A 27 9.40 8.73 -7.73
C LEU A 27 10.33 8.22 -8.84
N THR A 28 10.89 7.04 -8.65
CA THR A 28 11.67 6.34 -9.69
C THR A 28 10.73 5.46 -10.49
N THR A 29 10.66 5.68 -11.79
CA THR A 29 9.75 4.98 -12.68
C THR A 29 10.45 4.03 -13.63
N ALA A 30 9.77 2.99 -14.06
CA ALA A 30 10.11 2.15 -15.20
C ALA A 30 8.84 1.83 -15.99
N MET A 31 8.96 1.74 -17.30
CA MET A 31 7.84 1.36 -18.17
C MET A 31 8.04 -0.06 -18.67
N VAL A 32 6.95 -0.81 -18.83
CA VAL A 32 6.96 -2.19 -19.32
C VAL A 32 5.85 -2.39 -20.34
N SER A 33 6.20 -3.04 -21.45
CA SER A 33 5.27 -3.45 -22.51
C SER A 33 4.83 -4.90 -22.32
N SER A 34 3.68 -5.26 -22.88
CA SER A 34 3.20 -6.64 -22.95
C SER A 34 4.12 -7.59 -23.75
N PHE A 35 5.07 -7.04 -24.54
CA PHE A 35 6.07 -7.80 -25.30
C PHE A 35 7.39 -8.02 -24.56
N ASP A 36 7.57 -7.37 -23.41
CA ASP A 36 8.78 -7.51 -22.60
C ASP A 36 8.73 -8.79 -21.74
N ASP A 37 9.93 -9.22 -21.29
CA ASP A 37 10.01 -10.21 -20.21
C ASP A 37 9.54 -9.56 -18.90
N LEU A 38 8.27 -9.76 -18.58
CA LEU A 38 7.63 -9.16 -17.39
C LEU A 38 8.33 -9.56 -16.09
N ARG A 39 8.80 -10.80 -16.02
CA ARG A 39 9.53 -11.30 -14.84
C ARG A 39 10.88 -10.61 -14.66
N ALA A 40 11.61 -10.41 -15.74
CA ALA A 40 12.86 -9.67 -15.72
C ALA A 40 12.65 -8.19 -15.41
N ALA A 41 11.59 -7.58 -15.97
CA ALA A 41 11.21 -6.20 -15.70
C ALA A 41 10.88 -5.97 -14.21
N VAL A 42 10.03 -6.78 -13.62
CA VAL A 42 9.66 -6.71 -12.19
C VAL A 42 10.89 -6.94 -11.30
N ARG A 43 11.74 -7.90 -11.65
CA ARG A 43 12.97 -8.17 -10.89
C ARG A 43 13.97 -7.01 -10.92
N ARG A 44 14.10 -6.32 -12.05
CA ARG A 44 15.00 -5.18 -12.23
C ARG A 44 14.45 -3.91 -11.59
N ALA A 45 13.16 -3.64 -11.75
CA ALA A 45 12.53 -2.44 -11.21
C ALA A 45 12.25 -2.54 -9.70
N GLU A 46 12.06 -3.75 -9.17
CA GLU A 46 11.65 -3.99 -7.77
C GLU A 46 10.55 -3.03 -7.30
N PRO A 47 9.41 -2.98 -8.00
CA PRO A 47 8.42 -1.94 -7.78
C PRO A 47 7.73 -2.07 -6.42
N GLU A 48 7.47 -0.94 -5.78
CA GLU A 48 6.54 -0.83 -4.64
C GLU A 48 5.09 -0.72 -5.13
N VAL A 49 4.89 -0.15 -6.33
CA VAL A 49 3.58 -0.02 -6.99
C VAL A 49 3.70 -0.38 -8.47
N VAL A 50 2.71 -1.11 -8.98
CA VAL A 50 2.50 -1.34 -10.42
C VAL A 50 1.26 -0.57 -10.85
N VAL A 51 1.39 0.28 -11.87
CA VAL A 51 0.30 1.06 -12.47
C VAL A 51 -0.08 0.42 -13.80
N PHE A 52 -1.32 -0.04 -13.90
CA PHE A 52 -1.91 -0.58 -15.12
C PHE A 52 -2.66 0.52 -15.86
N THR A 53 -2.24 0.86 -17.07
CA THR A 53 -2.83 1.94 -17.88
C THR A 53 -3.98 1.47 -18.75
N GLY A 54 -4.08 0.15 -19.04
CA GLY A 54 -5.13 -0.45 -19.86
C GLY A 54 -5.02 -1.97 -19.93
N ALA A 55 -5.73 -2.59 -20.87
CA ALA A 55 -5.66 -4.02 -21.25
C ALA A 55 -5.77 -5.03 -20.09
N LEU A 56 -6.50 -4.70 -19.02
CA LEU A 56 -6.57 -5.43 -17.74
C LEU A 56 -7.12 -6.86 -17.87
N HIS A 57 -7.85 -7.16 -18.93
CA HIS A 57 -8.43 -8.49 -19.21
C HIS A 57 -7.44 -9.42 -19.91
N GLU A 58 -6.34 -8.90 -20.40
CA GLU A 58 -5.35 -9.64 -21.18
C GLU A 58 -4.43 -10.49 -20.28
N ARG A 59 -3.82 -11.51 -20.89
CA ARG A 59 -2.91 -12.41 -20.19
C ARG A 59 -1.70 -11.68 -19.55
N PRO A 60 -1.02 -10.73 -20.26
CA PRO A 60 0.12 -10.03 -19.69
C PRO A 60 -0.21 -9.26 -18.41
N ALA A 61 -1.38 -8.61 -18.34
CA ALA A 61 -1.80 -7.88 -17.14
C ALA A 61 -2.00 -8.83 -15.94
N ARG A 62 -2.58 -10.02 -16.17
CA ARG A 62 -2.74 -11.03 -15.11
C ARG A 62 -1.41 -11.58 -14.63
N GLU A 63 -0.49 -11.84 -15.56
CA GLU A 63 0.87 -12.30 -15.24
C GLU A 63 1.62 -11.25 -14.43
N LEU A 64 1.59 -9.99 -14.87
CA LEU A 64 2.22 -8.88 -14.16
C LEU A 64 1.60 -8.67 -12.77
N ALA A 65 0.29 -8.79 -12.63
CA ALA A 65 -0.40 -8.71 -11.35
C ALA A 65 0.02 -9.84 -10.39
N ALA A 66 0.22 -11.05 -10.90
CA ALA A 66 0.72 -12.18 -10.11
C ALA A 66 2.16 -11.94 -9.65
N LEU A 67 3.05 -11.48 -10.55
CA LEU A 67 4.44 -11.14 -10.22
C LEU A 67 4.54 -9.99 -9.22
N ALA A 68 3.67 -8.99 -9.34
CA ALA A 68 3.58 -7.89 -8.38
C ALA A 68 3.14 -8.39 -6.99
N ARG A 69 2.20 -9.35 -6.95
CA ARG A 69 1.73 -9.98 -5.71
C ARG A 69 2.83 -10.79 -5.03
N GLU A 70 3.64 -11.55 -5.77
CA GLU A 70 4.78 -12.30 -5.24
C GLU A 70 5.81 -11.39 -4.53
N ARG A 71 5.84 -10.11 -4.91
CA ARG A 71 6.72 -9.07 -4.34
C ARG A 71 6.02 -8.11 -3.40
N ASP A 72 4.79 -8.41 -3.09
CA ASP A 72 3.95 -7.58 -2.23
C ASP A 72 3.80 -6.13 -2.75
N ALA A 73 3.97 -5.90 -4.06
CA ALA A 73 3.78 -4.60 -4.67
C ALA A 73 2.30 -4.23 -4.76
N ALA A 74 1.95 -2.99 -4.44
CA ALA A 74 0.60 -2.47 -4.62
C ALA A 74 0.25 -2.38 -6.11
N ARG A 75 -1.03 -2.54 -6.45
CA ARG A 75 -1.54 -2.56 -7.82
C ARG A 75 -2.61 -1.49 -7.99
N LEU A 76 -2.30 -0.47 -8.79
CA LEU A 76 -3.21 0.61 -9.17
C LEU A 76 -3.67 0.40 -10.61
N ALA A 77 -4.97 0.42 -10.87
CA ALA A 77 -5.50 0.35 -12.24
C ALA A 77 -6.18 1.66 -12.66
N LEU A 78 -5.98 2.05 -13.93
CA LEU A 78 -6.66 3.15 -14.57
C LEU A 78 -7.74 2.56 -15.48
N LEU A 79 -9.02 2.75 -15.09
CA LEU A 79 -10.18 2.09 -15.70
C LEU A 79 -10.87 3.01 -16.71
N GLU A 80 -11.40 2.41 -17.79
CA GLU A 80 -12.27 3.13 -18.72
C GLU A 80 -13.66 3.37 -18.08
N PRO A 81 -14.29 4.52 -18.36
CA PRO A 81 -15.65 4.79 -17.92
C PRO A 81 -16.62 3.78 -18.55
N GLY A 82 -17.50 3.18 -17.75
CA GLY A 82 -18.43 2.16 -18.23
C GLY A 82 -17.81 0.81 -18.60
N GLY A 83 -16.52 0.61 -18.27
CA GLY A 83 -15.80 -0.64 -18.51
C GLY A 83 -16.19 -1.76 -17.54
N GLN A 84 -15.22 -2.62 -17.22
CA GLN A 84 -15.43 -3.76 -16.30
C GLN A 84 -15.75 -3.29 -14.88
N ASP A 85 -16.58 -4.07 -14.18
CA ASP A 85 -16.87 -3.87 -12.76
C ASP A 85 -15.56 -3.86 -11.94
N PRO A 86 -15.24 -2.75 -11.25
CA PRO A 86 -14.04 -2.66 -10.42
C PRO A 86 -13.93 -3.78 -9.38
N GLY A 87 -15.05 -4.23 -8.82
CA GLY A 87 -15.09 -5.32 -7.84
C GLY A 87 -14.53 -6.64 -8.42
N ARG A 88 -14.88 -6.97 -9.66
CA ARG A 88 -14.35 -8.16 -10.33
C ARG A 88 -12.85 -8.05 -10.60
N LEU A 89 -12.37 -6.86 -10.99
CA LEU A 89 -10.95 -6.61 -11.24
C LEU A 89 -10.14 -6.64 -9.94
N VAL A 90 -10.67 -6.10 -8.86
CA VAL A 90 -10.05 -6.21 -7.52
C VAL A 90 -9.82 -7.68 -7.16
N HIS A 91 -10.82 -8.54 -7.35
CA HIS A 91 -10.65 -9.98 -7.08
C HIS A 91 -9.69 -10.67 -8.06
N ALA A 92 -9.79 -10.37 -9.36
CA ALA A 92 -9.01 -11.05 -10.39
C ALA A 92 -7.52 -10.66 -10.37
N LEU A 93 -7.21 -9.38 -10.22
CA LEU A 93 -5.85 -8.83 -10.26
C LEU A 93 -5.32 -8.47 -8.86
N GLY A 94 -6.16 -8.51 -7.83
CA GLY A 94 -5.82 -8.10 -6.48
C GLY A 94 -5.46 -6.62 -6.40
N LEU A 95 -6.26 -5.76 -7.04
CA LEU A 95 -6.00 -4.33 -7.06
C LEU A 95 -6.05 -3.72 -5.66
N SER A 96 -5.08 -2.89 -5.35
CA SER A 96 -5.03 -2.10 -4.11
C SER A 96 -5.85 -0.81 -4.22
N ALA A 97 -5.96 -0.27 -5.44
CA ALA A 97 -6.76 0.92 -5.77
C ALA A 97 -7.05 0.99 -7.26
N TRP A 98 -8.01 1.84 -7.65
CA TRP A 98 -8.27 2.18 -9.04
C TRP A 98 -8.70 3.64 -9.17
N LEU A 99 -8.49 4.20 -10.37
CA LEU A 99 -9.00 5.49 -10.80
C LEU A 99 -9.75 5.31 -12.13
N VAL A 100 -10.74 6.14 -12.38
CA VAL A 100 -11.53 6.09 -13.63
C VAL A 100 -11.10 7.24 -14.54
N LYS A 101 -10.83 6.92 -15.80
CA LYS A 101 -10.51 7.91 -16.84
C LYS A 101 -11.74 8.76 -17.21
N PRO A 102 -11.58 10.04 -17.57
CA PRO A 102 -10.33 10.79 -17.55
C PRO A 102 -9.96 11.23 -16.14
N MET A 103 -8.67 11.17 -15.80
CA MET A 103 -8.13 11.69 -14.55
C MET A 103 -6.86 12.51 -14.82
N ALA A 104 -6.55 13.47 -13.95
CA ALA A 104 -5.30 14.21 -14.06
C ALA A 104 -4.09 13.32 -13.69
N PRO A 105 -2.95 13.43 -14.42
CA PRO A 105 -1.74 12.68 -14.06
C PRO A 105 -1.29 12.90 -12.61
N ALA A 106 -1.48 14.10 -12.05
CA ALA A 106 -1.20 14.41 -10.65
C ALA A 106 -2.07 13.63 -9.66
N GLU A 107 -3.31 13.25 -10.03
CA GLU A 107 -4.17 12.39 -9.19
C GLU A 107 -3.61 10.99 -9.10
N VAL A 108 -3.06 10.47 -10.21
CA VAL A 108 -2.38 9.16 -10.24
C VAL A 108 -1.14 9.21 -9.37
N ALA A 109 -0.31 10.26 -9.49
CA ALA A 109 0.87 10.44 -8.65
C ALA A 109 0.52 10.48 -7.16
N SER A 110 -0.51 11.22 -6.78
CA SER A 110 -1.01 11.28 -5.40
C SER A 110 -1.52 9.93 -4.89
N ALA A 111 -2.22 9.15 -5.75
CA ALA A 111 -2.69 7.81 -5.40
C ALA A 111 -1.52 6.84 -5.19
N VAL A 112 -0.52 6.89 -6.06
CA VAL A 112 0.70 6.07 -5.94
C VAL A 112 1.47 6.41 -4.67
N GLN A 113 1.65 7.69 -4.34
CA GLN A 113 2.32 8.11 -3.10
C GLN A 113 1.60 7.56 -1.87
N ARG A 114 0.27 7.67 -1.80
CA ARG A 114 -0.53 7.09 -0.71
C ARG A 114 -0.35 5.58 -0.57
N LEU A 115 -0.27 4.85 -1.69
CA LEU A 115 -0.04 3.40 -1.66
C LEU A 115 1.35 3.05 -1.13
N ILE A 116 2.38 3.81 -1.51
CA ILE A 116 3.76 3.64 -1.03
C ILE A 116 3.84 3.94 0.48
N GLU A 117 3.28 5.07 0.92
CA GLU A 117 3.26 5.48 2.33
C GLU A 117 2.55 4.45 3.19
N ARG A 118 1.37 3.99 2.75
CA ARG A 118 0.62 2.94 3.43
C ARG A 118 1.44 1.66 3.57
N ARG A 119 2.07 1.19 2.50
CA ARG A 119 2.91 -0.01 2.53
C ARG A 119 4.06 0.14 3.51
N ARG A 120 4.80 1.26 3.46
CA ARG A 120 5.89 1.54 4.40
C ARG A 120 5.43 1.56 5.85
N LEU A 121 4.23 2.07 6.09
CA LEU A 121 3.62 2.07 7.41
C LEU A 121 3.26 0.64 7.85
N GLN A 122 2.71 -0.19 6.97
CA GLN A 122 2.46 -1.61 7.24
C GLN A 122 3.75 -2.38 7.55
N GLU A 123 4.81 -2.17 6.77
CA GLU A 123 6.12 -2.78 7.01
C GLU A 123 6.73 -2.36 8.38
N ARG A 124 6.58 -1.09 8.75
CA ARG A 124 7.09 -0.57 10.04
C ARG A 124 6.27 -1.01 11.23
N THR A 125 4.98 -1.23 11.07
CA THR A 125 4.06 -1.58 12.16
C THR A 125 3.80 -3.07 12.29
N GLY A 126 4.06 -3.86 11.23
CA GLY A 126 3.67 -5.26 11.16
C GLY A 126 2.15 -5.48 11.02
N ILE A 127 1.35 -4.41 10.90
CA ILE A 127 -0.09 -4.50 10.73
C ILE A 127 -0.40 -4.61 9.23
N LEU A 128 -0.88 -5.78 8.82
CA LEU A 128 -1.22 -6.08 7.44
C LEU A 128 -2.73 -5.96 7.20
N GLY A 129 -3.12 -5.58 6.00
CA GLY A 129 -4.51 -5.55 5.56
C GLY A 129 -4.83 -4.38 4.64
N ASP A 130 -5.83 -4.58 3.77
CA ASP A 130 -6.22 -3.63 2.72
C ASP A 130 -7.59 -2.99 2.97
N SER A 131 -8.24 -3.27 4.11
CA SER A 131 -9.52 -2.67 4.44
C SER A 131 -9.39 -1.20 4.84
N ALA A 132 -10.45 -0.41 4.60
CA ALA A 132 -10.51 0.98 5.04
C ALA A 132 -10.31 1.11 6.57
N ALA A 133 -10.85 0.17 7.35
CA ALA A 133 -10.72 0.15 8.80
C ALA A 133 -9.24 -0.01 9.24
N ILE A 134 -8.47 -0.90 8.61
CA ILE A 134 -7.04 -1.04 8.88
C ILE A 134 -6.29 0.23 8.51
N HIS A 135 -6.65 0.87 7.40
CA HIS A 135 -6.04 2.14 7.01
C HIS A 135 -6.27 3.24 8.06
N GLU A 136 -7.51 3.37 8.56
CA GLU A 136 -7.82 4.32 9.64
C GLU A 136 -7.00 4.06 10.91
N VAL A 137 -6.84 2.78 11.29
CA VAL A 137 -6.01 2.39 12.44
C VAL A 137 -4.56 2.79 12.22
N LEU A 138 -3.98 2.52 11.05
CA LEU A 138 -2.60 2.88 10.71
C LEU A 138 -2.37 4.40 10.77
N VAL A 139 -3.29 5.19 10.23
CA VAL A 139 -3.23 6.67 10.30
C VAL A 139 -3.28 7.15 11.75
N LYS A 140 -4.16 6.59 12.58
CA LYS A 140 -4.25 6.94 14.01
C LYS A 140 -2.96 6.58 14.76
N ILE A 141 -2.37 5.42 14.47
CA ILE A 141 -1.08 5.01 15.06
C ILE A 141 0.01 6.04 14.72
N GLU A 142 0.12 6.43 13.44
CA GLU A 142 1.13 7.39 12.99
C GLU A 142 0.96 8.76 13.66
N GLN A 143 -0.28 9.23 13.79
CA GLN A 143 -0.59 10.51 14.45
C GLN A 143 -0.34 10.50 15.96
N MET A 144 -0.65 9.36 16.63
CA MET A 144 -0.61 9.28 18.09
C MET A 144 0.74 8.81 18.64
N ALA A 145 1.51 8.04 17.88
CA ALA A 145 2.79 7.49 18.36
C ALA A 145 3.81 8.56 18.80
N PRO A 146 3.96 9.72 18.14
CA PRO A 146 4.87 10.77 18.58
C PRO A 146 4.40 11.50 19.85
N VAL A 147 3.11 11.40 20.19
CA VAL A 147 2.51 12.15 21.28
C VAL A 147 2.76 11.45 22.62
N SER A 148 3.23 12.19 23.63
CA SER A 148 3.47 11.64 24.97
C SER A 148 2.18 11.64 25.82
N SER A 149 1.19 10.83 25.41
CA SER A 149 -0.10 10.68 26.06
C SER A 149 -0.44 9.23 26.30
N THR A 150 -1.34 8.97 27.25
CA THR A 150 -1.97 7.66 27.42
C THR A 150 -2.93 7.40 26.28
N VAL A 151 -2.86 6.22 25.68
CA VAL A 151 -3.73 5.80 24.61
C VAL A 151 -4.51 4.56 25.04
N LEU A 152 -5.84 4.61 24.89
CA LEU A 152 -6.73 3.47 25.09
C LEU A 152 -6.98 2.80 23.73
N VAL A 153 -6.71 1.49 23.64
CA VAL A 153 -6.99 0.67 22.46
C VAL A 153 -8.12 -0.30 22.78
N GLU A 154 -9.26 -0.13 22.15
CA GLU A 154 -10.46 -0.95 22.37
C GLU A 154 -10.74 -1.88 21.19
N GLY A 155 -11.39 -3.00 21.47
CA GLY A 155 -11.79 -3.98 20.46
C GLY A 155 -12.06 -5.36 21.08
N GLU A 156 -12.65 -6.25 20.32
CA GLU A 156 -12.93 -7.63 20.74
C GLU A 156 -11.65 -8.44 20.98
N SER A 157 -11.77 -9.59 21.64
CA SER A 157 -10.62 -10.49 21.82
C SER A 157 -10.13 -10.97 20.44
N GLY A 158 -8.80 -11.00 20.27
CA GLY A 158 -8.18 -11.47 19.04
C GLY A 158 -8.10 -10.45 17.90
N THR A 159 -8.56 -9.20 18.08
CA THR A 159 -8.54 -8.15 17.02
C THR A 159 -7.19 -7.48 16.80
N GLY A 160 -6.13 -7.94 17.46
CA GLY A 160 -4.78 -7.40 17.26
C GLY A 160 -4.44 -6.15 18.07
N LYS A 161 -5.15 -5.87 19.17
CA LYS A 161 -4.87 -4.70 20.05
C LYS A 161 -3.40 -4.62 20.51
N GLU A 162 -2.78 -5.77 20.77
CA GLU A 162 -1.37 -5.83 21.16
C GLU A 162 -0.44 -5.39 20.02
N LEU A 163 -0.76 -5.77 18.76
CA LEU A 163 -0.01 -5.32 17.59
C LEU A 163 -0.10 -3.80 17.43
N VAL A 164 -1.27 -3.21 17.70
CA VAL A 164 -1.45 -1.75 17.69
C VAL A 164 -0.57 -1.09 18.74
N ALA A 165 -0.53 -1.62 19.97
CA ALA A 165 0.31 -1.09 21.05
C ALA A 165 1.81 -1.20 20.74
N GLN A 166 2.25 -2.34 20.19
CA GLN A 166 3.63 -2.55 19.73
C GLN A 166 3.99 -1.60 18.57
N ALA A 167 3.08 -1.42 17.60
CA ALA A 167 3.25 -0.49 16.50
C ALA A 167 3.39 0.96 16.98
N MET A 168 2.55 1.40 17.91
CA MET A 168 2.66 2.71 18.52
C MET A 168 3.99 2.90 19.24
N HIS A 169 4.46 1.90 19.99
CA HIS A 169 5.76 1.95 20.63
C HIS A 169 6.90 2.06 19.60
N SER A 170 6.87 1.26 18.52
CA SER A 170 7.91 1.25 17.49
C SER A 170 8.04 2.58 16.71
N LEU A 171 6.94 3.35 16.63
CA LEU A 171 6.89 4.66 15.98
C LEU A 171 7.09 5.84 16.96
N SER A 172 7.11 5.57 18.26
CA SER A 172 7.22 6.60 19.30
C SER A 172 8.67 7.10 19.50
N ALA A 173 8.81 8.18 20.24
CA ALA A 173 10.12 8.66 20.72
C ALA A 173 10.80 7.66 21.66
N ARG A 174 10.09 6.66 22.15
CA ARG A 174 10.60 5.62 23.07
C ARG A 174 10.93 4.29 22.36
N ARG A 175 10.94 4.24 21.03
CA ARG A 175 11.18 3.02 20.25
C ARG A 175 12.44 2.24 20.61
N GLU A 176 13.48 2.93 21.12
CA GLU A 176 14.74 2.33 21.57
C GLU A 176 14.67 1.81 23.04
N ARG A 177 13.54 2.03 23.72
CA ARG A 177 13.33 1.53 25.09
C ARG A 177 12.58 0.20 25.04
N PRO A 178 12.70 -0.64 26.09
CA PRO A 178 11.95 -1.91 26.12
C PRO A 178 10.43 -1.66 26.14
N PHE A 179 9.70 -2.45 25.35
CA PHE A 179 8.23 -2.53 25.43
C PHE A 179 7.87 -3.51 26.56
N ILE A 180 7.21 -3.03 27.60
CA ILE A 180 6.83 -3.83 28.77
C ILE A 180 5.32 -4.03 28.75
N ALA A 181 4.85 -5.25 28.45
CA ALA A 181 3.46 -5.63 28.53
C ALA A 181 3.12 -6.22 29.90
N VAL A 182 2.05 -5.73 30.52
CA VAL A 182 1.56 -6.24 31.81
C VAL A 182 0.10 -6.65 31.66
N ASN A 183 -0.23 -7.89 32.02
CA ASN A 183 -1.60 -8.35 32.09
C ASN A 183 -2.16 -8.07 33.49
N CYS A 184 -2.92 -6.99 33.63
CA CYS A 184 -3.51 -6.59 34.90
C CYS A 184 -4.48 -7.65 35.48
N ALA A 185 -5.16 -8.43 34.62
CA ALA A 185 -6.03 -9.50 35.09
C ALA A 185 -5.30 -10.69 35.72
N ALA A 186 -4.01 -10.80 35.49
CA ALA A 186 -3.15 -11.85 36.08
C ALA A 186 -2.42 -11.37 37.34
N LEU A 187 -2.60 -10.11 37.74
CA LEU A 187 -1.97 -9.59 38.96
C LEU A 187 -2.83 -9.95 40.18
N PRO A 188 -2.19 -10.33 41.31
CA PRO A 188 -2.87 -10.49 42.61
C PRO A 188 -3.48 -9.15 43.06
N GLU A 189 -4.64 -9.17 43.72
CA GLU A 189 -5.30 -7.96 44.25
C GLU A 189 -4.38 -7.11 45.13
N SER A 190 -3.41 -7.70 45.78
CA SER A 190 -2.42 -7.00 46.62
C SER A 190 -1.41 -6.14 45.83
N LEU A 191 -1.39 -6.24 44.50
CA LEU A 191 -0.50 -5.48 43.64
C LEU A 191 -1.27 -4.50 42.71
N LEU A 192 -2.60 -4.45 42.83
CA LEU A 192 -3.50 -3.49 42.17
C LEU A 192 -3.88 -2.38 43.15
#